data_78bec6da497b849f3ef6b9b29be18ac0
#
_entry.id   78bec6da497b849f3ef6b9b29be18ac0
#
_cell.length_a   1.000
_cell.length_b   1.000
_cell.length_c   1.000
_cell.angle_alpha   90.00
_cell.angle_beta   90.00
_cell.angle_gamma   90.00
#
_symmetry.space_group_name_H-M   'P 1'
#
loop_
_entity.id
_entity.type
_entity.pdbx_description
1 polymer ?
#
loop_
_entity_poly.entity_id
_entity_poly.type
_entity_poly.pdbx_seq_one_letter_code
_entity_poly.pdbx_strand_id
1 'polypeptide(L)'
;MINRMLLTLVLVVAAGDSPATRSLADANSARIFLDARAGTLVLDLAPMDLPANTPHHALAQPPVATLEIPASGSIYAFRVHVVDSAGHPLPDELIHHFNLIDPDHRELFLPISRRLLAAGHETGAVRLPRLLFGLPLKQGEHVVASAMVENLTPAEYRGARVRLVMSFTPARRPWPLFSASPWQMDVAFPVGDKSFTLPPGTSSRSYEGSPIVPGKIVGLGGHMHDYGRLIEFADVTTGEVIYRAAPVADSGGHIASIPIAMLYGWTRLGVHIVPEHRYRIAVSYDNPTGAPIPDGGMGVVGGLFVPDRGVTWPAAEPGDSLYQKDYRHYMRLEGGHDMMEMGGTPMSMPMKMGAHEHPSHAHH
;
A
#
# COMPACT_ATOMS: atom_id res chain seq x y z
N MET A 1 33.58 -69.81 17.12
CA MET A 1 32.48 -69.11 17.83
C MET A 1 32.22 -67.80 17.09
N ILE A 2 31.21 -67.74 16.23
CA ILE A 2 30.91 -66.60 15.37
C ILE A 2 29.63 -65.95 15.95
N ASN A 3 29.79 -64.77 16.53
CA ASN A 3 28.70 -64.01 17.14
C ASN A 3 27.91 -63.28 16.02
N ARG A 4 26.72 -63.68 15.74
CA ARG A 4 25.78 -63.02 14.82
C ARG A 4 25.07 -61.93 15.58
N MET A 5 25.42 -60.69 15.27
CA MET A 5 24.69 -59.48 15.72
C MET A 5 23.50 -59.26 14.80
N LEU A 6 22.29 -59.47 15.31
CA LEU A 6 21.04 -59.14 14.60
C LEU A 6 20.86 -57.64 14.66
N LEU A 7 20.88 -57.00 13.48
CA LEU A 7 20.53 -55.59 13.30
C LEU A 7 19.01 -55.49 13.10
N THR A 8 18.27 -55.03 14.11
CA THR A 8 16.84 -54.80 14.02
C THR A 8 16.63 -53.47 13.34
N LEU A 9 16.15 -53.52 12.08
CA LEU A 9 15.75 -52.33 11.30
C LEU A 9 14.39 -51.86 11.84
N VAL A 10 14.35 -50.75 12.56
CA VAL A 10 13.12 -50.09 12.96
C VAL A 10 12.65 -49.23 11.77
N LEU A 11 11.61 -49.69 11.09
CA LEU A 11 10.94 -48.92 10.04
C LEU A 11 10.08 -47.86 10.73
N VAL A 12 10.55 -46.62 10.76
CA VAL A 12 9.69 -45.48 11.13
C VAL A 12 8.84 -45.16 9.92
N VAL A 13 7.59 -45.60 9.96
CA VAL A 13 6.56 -45.14 9.03
C VAL A 13 6.26 -43.68 9.40
N ALA A 14 6.81 -42.77 8.62
CA ALA A 14 6.37 -41.38 8.68
C ALA A 14 4.90 -41.36 8.25
N ALA A 15 4.00 -41.09 9.20
CA ALA A 15 2.61 -40.78 8.90
C ALA A 15 2.61 -39.58 7.95
N GLY A 16 2.33 -39.82 6.67
CA GLY A 16 2.10 -38.75 5.72
C GLY A 16 0.84 -38.01 6.18
N ASP A 17 1.00 -36.74 6.45
CA ASP A 17 -0.13 -35.84 6.63
C ASP A 17 -1.02 -35.95 5.41
N SER A 18 -2.20 -36.56 5.61
CA SER A 18 -3.30 -36.52 4.66
C SER A 18 -3.55 -35.05 4.30
N PRO A 19 -3.87 -34.73 3.02
CA PRO A 19 -4.31 -33.40 2.69
C PRO A 19 -5.57 -33.13 3.51
N ALA A 20 -5.38 -32.37 4.61
CA ALA A 20 -6.45 -31.97 5.50
C ALA A 20 -7.57 -31.37 4.65
N THR A 21 -8.78 -31.90 4.81
CA THR A 21 -10.02 -31.33 4.35
C THR A 21 -10.02 -29.84 4.76
N ARG A 22 -9.65 -28.95 3.83
CA ARG A 22 -9.78 -27.49 4.04
C ARG A 22 -11.25 -27.23 4.35
N SER A 23 -11.54 -26.70 5.52
CA SER A 23 -12.87 -26.25 5.91
C SER A 23 -13.38 -25.26 4.86
N LEU A 24 -14.67 -25.36 4.49
CA LEU A 24 -15.31 -24.37 3.60
C LEU A 24 -15.22 -22.95 4.18
N ALA A 25 -15.12 -22.81 5.50
CA ALA A 25 -14.88 -21.52 6.17
C ALA A 25 -13.51 -20.91 5.78
N ASP A 26 -12.45 -21.73 5.65
CA ASP A 26 -11.12 -21.26 5.23
C ASP A 26 -11.09 -20.84 3.75
N ALA A 27 -11.99 -21.38 2.94
CA ALA A 27 -12.09 -21.02 1.53
C ALA A 27 -12.67 -19.61 1.31
N ASN A 28 -13.39 -19.06 2.28
CA ASN A 28 -14.06 -17.76 2.20
C ASN A 28 -13.35 -16.64 2.97
N SER A 29 -12.19 -16.90 3.55
CA SER A 29 -11.38 -15.91 4.26
C SER A 29 -10.18 -15.45 3.43
N ALA A 30 -9.63 -14.28 3.79
CA ALA A 30 -8.34 -13.84 3.31
C ALA A 30 -7.23 -14.73 3.87
N ARG A 31 -6.15 -14.93 3.10
CA ARG A 31 -5.03 -15.79 3.51
C ARG A 31 -3.72 -15.34 2.87
N ILE A 32 -2.62 -15.64 3.55
CA ILE A 32 -1.27 -15.53 2.99
C ILE A 32 -0.53 -16.85 3.19
N PHE A 33 0.20 -17.31 2.18
CA PHE A 33 0.95 -18.58 2.26
C PHE A 33 2.19 -18.56 1.37
N LEU A 34 3.16 -19.40 1.74
CA LEU A 34 4.37 -19.63 0.95
C LEU A 34 4.14 -20.78 -0.03
N ASP A 35 4.21 -20.50 -1.34
CA ASP A 35 4.41 -21.52 -2.36
C ASP A 35 5.91 -21.80 -2.51
N ALA A 36 6.39 -22.82 -1.83
CA ALA A 36 7.80 -23.18 -1.84
C ALA A 36 8.30 -23.68 -3.22
N ARG A 37 7.40 -24.21 -4.08
CA ARG A 37 7.74 -24.64 -5.44
C ARG A 37 7.97 -23.47 -6.37
N ALA A 38 7.05 -22.52 -6.35
CA ALA A 38 7.14 -21.30 -7.14
C ALA A 38 8.16 -20.29 -6.56
N GLY A 39 8.52 -20.41 -5.28
CA GLY A 39 9.34 -19.43 -4.57
C GLY A 39 8.61 -18.11 -4.41
N THR A 40 7.32 -18.17 -4.10
CA THR A 40 6.46 -16.99 -3.97
C THR A 40 5.67 -17.00 -2.66
N LEU A 41 5.45 -15.82 -2.11
CA LEU A 41 4.37 -15.58 -1.15
C LEU A 41 3.13 -15.17 -1.93
N VAL A 42 2.02 -15.80 -1.63
CA VAL A 42 0.72 -15.51 -2.26
C VAL A 42 -0.25 -15.05 -1.19
N LEU A 43 -0.87 -13.89 -1.42
CA LEU A 43 -1.94 -13.37 -0.58
C LEU A 43 -3.22 -13.32 -1.42
N ASP A 44 -4.27 -13.96 -0.93
CA ASP A 44 -5.62 -13.90 -1.50
C ASP A 44 -6.53 -13.15 -0.52
N LEU A 45 -7.27 -12.15 -0.99
CA LEU A 45 -8.39 -11.59 -0.23
C LEU A 45 -9.60 -12.52 -0.29
N ALA A 46 -10.61 -12.27 0.55
CA ALA A 46 -11.87 -13.00 0.53
C ALA A 46 -12.52 -12.92 -0.87
N PRO A 47 -13.24 -13.97 -1.30
CA PRO A 47 -13.91 -13.97 -2.60
C PRO A 47 -15.09 -12.99 -2.59
N MET A 48 -15.39 -12.46 -3.77
CA MET A 48 -16.50 -11.55 -4.01
C MET A 48 -17.13 -11.78 -5.38
N ASP A 49 -18.35 -11.30 -5.54
CA ASP A 49 -18.99 -11.23 -6.85
C ASP A 49 -18.84 -9.82 -7.42
N LEU A 50 -18.53 -9.75 -8.71
CA LEU A 50 -18.33 -8.51 -9.47
C LEU A 50 -19.39 -8.42 -10.55
N PRO A 51 -20.57 -7.82 -10.26
CA PRO A 51 -21.62 -7.62 -11.28
C PRO A 51 -21.11 -6.75 -12.45
N ALA A 52 -21.64 -6.99 -13.65
CA ALA A 52 -21.28 -6.24 -14.83
C ALA A 52 -21.60 -4.73 -14.70
N ASN A 53 -20.81 -3.87 -15.32
CA ASN A 53 -21.02 -2.41 -15.41
C ASN A 53 -21.23 -1.75 -14.03
N THR A 54 -20.47 -2.19 -13.01
CA THR A 54 -20.60 -1.70 -11.63
C THR A 54 -19.35 -0.96 -11.20
N PRO A 55 -19.40 0.38 -11.04
CA PRO A 55 -18.27 1.16 -10.58
C PRO A 55 -17.97 0.90 -9.09
N HIS A 56 -16.76 1.24 -8.65
CA HIS A 56 -16.27 0.92 -7.30
C HIS A 56 -17.19 1.42 -6.17
N HIS A 57 -17.79 2.59 -6.32
CA HIS A 57 -18.68 3.17 -5.31
C HIS A 57 -20.04 2.46 -5.17
N ALA A 58 -20.44 1.67 -6.18
CA ALA A 58 -21.67 0.88 -6.17
C ALA A 58 -21.42 -0.60 -5.84
N LEU A 59 -20.15 -0.98 -5.65
CA LEU A 59 -19.72 -2.36 -5.42
C LEU A 59 -19.34 -2.58 -3.95
N ALA A 60 -19.82 -3.69 -3.35
CA ALA A 60 -19.31 -4.13 -2.06
C ALA A 60 -17.83 -4.50 -2.19
N GLN A 61 -16.96 -3.74 -1.51
CA GLN A 61 -15.51 -3.93 -1.55
C GLN A 61 -15.08 -5.13 -0.71
N PRO A 62 -13.95 -5.81 -1.05
CA PRO A 62 -13.44 -6.89 -0.22
C PRO A 62 -13.08 -6.39 1.17
N PRO A 63 -13.40 -7.17 2.23
CA PRO A 63 -13.01 -6.81 3.59
C PRO A 63 -11.51 -6.59 3.70
N VAL A 64 -11.10 -5.59 4.47
CA VAL A 64 -9.70 -5.40 4.88
C VAL A 64 -9.25 -6.59 5.70
N ALA A 65 -8.07 -7.12 5.40
CA ALA A 65 -7.56 -8.32 6.04
C ALA A 65 -6.26 -8.03 6.79
N THR A 66 -6.23 -8.37 8.09
CA THR A 66 -4.98 -8.45 8.86
C THR A 66 -4.44 -9.86 8.77
N LEU A 67 -3.20 -10.02 8.35
CA LEU A 67 -2.56 -11.30 8.07
C LEU A 67 -1.16 -11.34 8.68
N GLU A 68 -0.70 -12.52 9.00
CA GLU A 68 0.65 -12.76 9.56
C GLU A 68 1.57 -13.32 8.47
N ILE A 69 2.78 -12.76 8.35
CA ILE A 69 3.80 -13.21 7.40
C ILE A 69 4.26 -14.62 7.76
N PRO A 70 4.12 -15.62 6.85
CA PRO A 70 4.36 -17.03 7.20
C PRO A 70 5.83 -17.43 7.20
N ALA A 71 6.74 -16.61 6.65
CA ALA A 71 8.15 -16.95 6.54
C ALA A 71 9.05 -15.71 6.45
N SER A 72 10.23 -15.77 7.05
CA SER A 72 11.27 -14.73 6.96
C SER A 72 12.02 -14.79 5.63
N GLY A 73 12.24 -13.62 5.00
CA GLY A 73 12.99 -13.50 3.76
C GLY A 73 12.86 -12.10 3.14
N SER A 74 12.96 -12.01 1.83
CA SER A 74 12.86 -10.74 1.11
C SER A 74 12.02 -10.88 -0.16
N ILE A 75 11.14 -9.92 -0.40
CA ILE A 75 10.41 -9.77 -1.66
C ILE A 75 11.29 -9.00 -2.65
N TYR A 76 11.34 -9.45 -3.90
CA TYR A 76 12.06 -8.75 -4.97
C TYR A 76 11.19 -8.48 -6.21
N ALA A 77 9.97 -9.01 -6.25
CA ALA A 77 8.99 -8.68 -7.28
C ALA A 77 7.59 -8.92 -6.76
N PHE A 78 6.61 -8.19 -7.30
CA PHE A 78 5.22 -8.46 -7.01
C PHE A 78 4.34 -8.12 -8.21
N ARG A 79 3.15 -8.72 -8.20
CA ARG A 79 2.04 -8.38 -9.10
C ARG A 79 0.71 -8.63 -8.40
N VAL A 80 -0.24 -7.74 -8.65
CA VAL A 80 -1.63 -7.89 -8.20
C VAL A 80 -2.49 -8.31 -9.39
N HIS A 81 -3.44 -9.22 -9.16
CA HIS A 81 -4.42 -9.69 -10.14
C HIS A 81 -5.79 -9.82 -9.49
N VAL A 82 -6.83 -9.75 -10.27
CA VAL A 82 -8.08 -10.43 -9.95
C VAL A 82 -8.05 -11.80 -10.60
N VAL A 83 -8.46 -12.83 -9.86
CA VAL A 83 -8.53 -14.21 -10.36
C VAL A 83 -9.92 -14.78 -10.14
N ASP A 84 -10.33 -15.72 -11.00
CA ASP A 84 -11.56 -16.50 -10.81
C ASP A 84 -11.42 -17.53 -9.68
N SER A 85 -12.47 -18.29 -9.42
CA SER A 85 -12.48 -19.36 -8.41
C SER A 85 -11.50 -20.51 -8.71
N ALA A 86 -11.10 -20.69 -9.97
CA ALA A 86 -10.10 -21.66 -10.41
C ALA A 86 -8.67 -21.10 -10.36
N GLY A 87 -8.51 -19.79 -10.14
CA GLY A 87 -7.22 -19.09 -10.05
C GLY A 87 -6.71 -18.55 -11.39
N HIS A 88 -7.52 -18.54 -12.44
CA HIS A 88 -7.15 -17.94 -13.71
C HIS A 88 -7.26 -16.41 -13.63
N PRO A 89 -6.32 -15.67 -14.22
CA PRO A 89 -6.39 -14.22 -14.25
C PRO A 89 -7.66 -13.71 -14.96
N LEU A 90 -8.28 -12.72 -14.36
CA LEU A 90 -9.35 -11.90 -14.92
C LEU A 90 -8.73 -10.57 -15.43
N PRO A 91 -9.52 -9.72 -16.14
CA PRO A 91 -9.04 -8.43 -16.64
C PRO A 91 -8.38 -7.56 -15.58
N ASP A 92 -7.24 -6.95 -15.91
CA ASP A 92 -6.47 -6.12 -14.95
C ASP A 92 -7.22 -4.85 -14.54
N GLU A 93 -8.13 -4.33 -15.38
CA GLU A 93 -8.99 -3.17 -15.10
C GLU A 93 -10.01 -3.39 -13.96
N LEU A 94 -10.16 -4.61 -13.47
CA LEU A 94 -10.98 -4.89 -12.28
C LEU A 94 -10.32 -4.43 -10.97
N ILE A 95 -9.00 -4.16 -10.97
CA ILE A 95 -8.30 -3.56 -9.84
C ILE A 95 -8.33 -2.04 -9.97
N HIS A 96 -8.97 -1.37 -9.03
CA HIS A 96 -8.84 0.08 -8.89
C HIS A 96 -7.63 0.44 -8.02
N HIS A 97 -7.54 -0.11 -6.80
CA HIS A 97 -6.37 0.03 -5.91
C HIS A 97 -6.15 -1.22 -5.08
N PHE A 98 -4.88 -1.48 -4.76
CA PHE A 98 -4.45 -2.47 -3.77
C PHE A 98 -3.37 -1.87 -2.90
N ASN A 99 -3.43 -2.12 -1.59
CA ASN A 99 -2.40 -1.74 -0.62
C ASN A 99 -2.06 -2.91 0.29
N LEU A 100 -0.77 -3.14 0.49
CA LEU A 100 -0.23 -3.96 1.57
C LEU A 100 0.49 -3.02 2.55
N ILE A 101 0.04 -3.00 3.79
CA ILE A 101 0.42 -2.02 4.80
C ILE A 101 1.09 -2.74 5.96
N ASP A 102 2.17 -2.18 6.45
CA ASP A 102 2.81 -2.54 7.70
C ASP A 102 2.33 -1.54 8.77
N PRO A 103 1.46 -1.96 9.70
CA PRO A 103 0.91 -1.06 10.70
C PRO A 103 1.91 -0.72 11.82
N ASP A 104 2.96 -1.52 12.00
CA ASP A 104 3.88 -1.43 13.13
C ASP A 104 5.03 -0.43 12.89
N HIS A 105 5.30 -0.08 11.63
CA HIS A 105 6.34 0.87 11.27
C HIS A 105 5.75 2.09 10.57
N ARG A 106 6.35 3.26 10.85
CA ARG A 106 5.90 4.49 10.20
C ARG A 106 6.48 4.65 8.80
N GLU A 107 5.81 5.48 8.00
CA GLU A 107 6.28 5.91 6.69
C GLU A 107 7.53 6.82 6.80
N LEU A 108 8.36 6.88 5.75
CA LEU A 108 9.62 7.63 5.77
C LEU A 108 9.42 9.13 6.00
N PHE A 109 8.46 9.74 5.34
CA PHE A 109 8.18 11.18 5.40
C PHE A 109 6.96 11.54 6.24
N LEU A 110 6.07 10.58 6.49
CA LEU A 110 4.76 10.81 7.06
C LEU A 110 4.59 10.00 8.35
N PRO A 111 3.97 10.53 9.41
CA PRO A 111 3.72 9.79 10.65
C PRO A 111 2.48 8.87 10.53
N ILE A 112 2.45 8.06 9.49
CA ILE A 112 1.39 7.10 9.18
C ILE A 112 1.96 5.70 9.02
N SER A 113 1.10 4.68 8.91
CA SER A 113 1.51 3.31 8.65
C SER A 113 2.27 3.18 7.33
N ARG A 114 3.34 2.39 7.33
CA ARG A 114 4.18 2.18 6.15
C ARG A 114 3.44 1.37 5.07
N ARG A 115 3.43 1.87 3.84
CA ARG A 115 2.93 1.12 2.68
C ARG A 115 4.04 0.24 2.14
N LEU A 116 3.89 -1.09 2.30
CA LEU A 116 4.86 -2.04 1.77
C LEU A 116 4.75 -2.17 0.25
N LEU A 117 3.55 -2.27 -0.26
CA LEU A 117 3.25 -2.40 -1.68
C LEU A 117 1.96 -1.64 -1.99
N ALA A 118 1.92 -1.01 -3.14
CA ALA A 118 0.71 -0.40 -3.69
C ALA A 118 0.63 -0.72 -5.19
N ALA A 119 -0.56 -0.91 -5.71
CA ALA A 119 -0.82 -1.14 -7.12
C ALA A 119 -2.20 -0.61 -7.50
N GLY A 120 -2.34 -0.11 -8.73
CA GLY A 120 -3.58 0.14 -9.43
C GLY A 120 -3.62 -0.67 -10.73
N HIS A 121 -4.64 -0.47 -11.54
CA HIS A 121 -4.76 -1.12 -12.86
C HIS A 121 -3.57 -0.77 -13.79
N GLU A 122 -3.02 0.43 -13.66
CA GLU A 122 -1.85 0.92 -14.41
C GLU A 122 -0.52 0.32 -13.92
N THR A 123 -0.52 -0.36 -12.77
CA THR A 123 0.69 -0.91 -12.17
C THR A 123 0.98 -2.30 -12.72
N GLY A 124 1.85 -2.39 -13.69
CA GLY A 124 2.36 -3.67 -14.16
C GLY A 124 3.16 -4.44 -13.11
N ALA A 125 3.79 -5.55 -13.51
CA ALA A 125 4.65 -6.33 -12.61
C ALA A 125 5.87 -5.50 -12.17
N VAL A 126 6.02 -5.26 -10.87
CA VAL A 126 7.19 -4.60 -10.29
C VAL A 126 8.26 -5.64 -10.01
N ARG A 127 9.50 -5.39 -10.46
CA ARG A 127 10.65 -6.29 -10.26
C ARG A 127 11.92 -5.52 -9.92
N LEU A 128 12.58 -5.94 -8.86
CA LEU A 128 13.89 -5.45 -8.44
C LEU A 128 14.99 -6.40 -8.91
N PRO A 129 16.23 -5.94 -9.14
CA PRO A 129 17.38 -6.81 -9.29
C PRO A 129 17.57 -7.66 -8.03
N ARG A 130 17.14 -8.92 -8.09
CA ARG A 130 17.04 -9.86 -6.96
C ARG A 130 18.31 -9.98 -6.11
N LEU A 131 19.49 -9.86 -6.75
CA LEU A 131 20.76 -9.96 -6.04
C LEU A 131 21.12 -8.66 -5.30
N LEU A 132 20.60 -7.53 -5.77
CA LEU A 132 20.93 -6.22 -5.18
C LEU A 132 19.93 -5.80 -4.12
N PHE A 133 18.63 -5.86 -4.41
CA PHE A 133 17.59 -5.30 -3.56
C PHE A 133 16.52 -6.32 -3.19
N GLY A 134 15.99 -6.18 -1.99
CA GLY A 134 14.80 -6.90 -1.54
C GLY A 134 14.16 -6.19 -0.36
N LEU A 135 12.85 -6.28 -0.28
CA LEU A 135 12.06 -5.78 0.83
C LEU A 135 12.04 -6.88 1.91
N PRO A 136 12.68 -6.67 3.06
CA PRO A 136 12.71 -7.68 4.12
C PRO A 136 11.33 -7.87 4.74
N LEU A 137 10.99 -9.13 5.00
CA LEU A 137 9.85 -9.55 5.80
C LEU A 137 10.34 -10.52 6.87
N LYS A 138 9.73 -10.49 8.05
CA LYS A 138 9.97 -11.46 9.11
C LYS A 138 8.73 -12.28 9.38
N GLN A 139 8.92 -13.56 9.65
CA GLN A 139 7.85 -14.43 10.10
C GLN A 139 7.22 -13.87 11.38
N GLY A 140 5.89 -13.87 11.44
CA GLY A 140 5.13 -13.33 12.57
C GLY A 140 4.83 -11.83 12.49
N GLU A 141 5.41 -11.08 11.54
CA GLU A 141 5.02 -9.69 11.31
C GLU A 141 3.59 -9.61 10.78
N HIS A 142 2.83 -8.62 11.26
CA HIS A 142 1.48 -8.37 10.79
C HIS A 142 1.49 -7.43 9.59
N VAL A 143 0.61 -7.72 8.65
CA VAL A 143 0.34 -6.86 7.51
C VAL A 143 -1.16 -6.68 7.34
N VAL A 144 -1.57 -5.51 6.86
CA VAL A 144 -2.95 -5.22 6.52
C VAL A 144 -3.05 -5.12 5.01
N ALA A 145 -3.95 -5.90 4.41
CA ALA A 145 -4.23 -5.89 2.98
C ALA A 145 -5.60 -5.29 2.71
N SER A 146 -5.66 -4.30 1.85
CA SER A 146 -6.90 -3.70 1.38
C SER A 146 -6.90 -3.57 -0.14
N ALA A 147 -8.07 -3.69 -0.75
CA ALA A 147 -8.25 -3.48 -2.17
C ALA A 147 -9.53 -2.71 -2.44
N MET A 148 -9.52 -1.95 -3.50
CA MET A 148 -10.70 -1.37 -4.13
C MET A 148 -10.81 -1.95 -5.54
N VAL A 149 -11.97 -2.49 -5.87
CA VAL A 149 -12.25 -3.12 -7.16
C VAL A 149 -13.45 -2.47 -7.82
N GLU A 150 -13.50 -2.56 -9.14
CA GLU A 150 -14.65 -2.16 -9.95
C GLU A 150 -14.82 -3.12 -11.11
N ASN A 151 -16.00 -3.14 -11.72
CA ASN A 151 -16.23 -3.93 -12.91
C ASN A 151 -17.00 -3.11 -13.94
N LEU A 152 -16.28 -2.36 -14.73
CA LEU A 152 -16.85 -1.57 -15.85
C LEU A 152 -17.04 -2.41 -17.13
N THR A 153 -16.69 -3.71 -17.09
CA THR A 153 -16.88 -4.62 -18.22
C THR A 153 -18.33 -5.11 -18.30
N PRO A 154 -18.79 -5.55 -19.47
CA PRO A 154 -20.13 -6.13 -19.63
C PRO A 154 -20.27 -7.55 -19.08
N ALA A 155 -19.20 -8.17 -18.56
CA ALA A 155 -19.20 -9.50 -18.01
C ALA A 155 -19.37 -9.49 -16.48
N GLU A 156 -20.13 -10.43 -15.94
CA GLU A 156 -20.20 -10.71 -14.49
C GLU A 156 -19.14 -11.73 -14.12
N TYR A 157 -18.46 -11.54 -12.94
CA TYR A 157 -17.50 -12.48 -12.40
C TYR A 157 -17.91 -12.88 -10.97
N ARG A 158 -18.14 -14.20 -10.75
CA ARG A 158 -18.55 -14.74 -9.46
C ARG A 158 -17.40 -15.41 -8.73
N GLY A 159 -17.31 -15.21 -7.41
CA GLY A 159 -16.27 -15.79 -6.57
C GLY A 159 -14.86 -15.31 -6.93
N ALA A 160 -14.75 -14.12 -7.54
CA ALA A 160 -13.48 -13.50 -7.88
C ALA A 160 -12.69 -13.15 -6.62
N ARG A 161 -11.35 -13.14 -6.72
CA ARG A 161 -10.44 -12.79 -5.62
C ARG A 161 -9.37 -11.83 -6.09
N VAL A 162 -9.04 -10.87 -5.25
CA VAL A 162 -7.80 -10.11 -5.42
C VAL A 162 -6.66 -10.96 -4.90
N ARG A 163 -5.66 -11.20 -5.75
CA ARG A 163 -4.45 -11.97 -5.48
C ARG A 163 -3.22 -11.14 -5.64
N LEU A 164 -2.41 -11.06 -4.59
CA LEU A 164 -1.05 -10.53 -4.65
C LEU A 164 -0.06 -11.70 -4.70
N VAL A 165 0.77 -11.73 -5.73
CA VAL A 165 1.87 -12.71 -5.87
C VAL A 165 3.19 -11.97 -5.70
N MET A 166 3.98 -12.40 -4.71
CA MET A 166 5.27 -11.79 -4.35
C MET A 166 6.39 -12.81 -4.58
N SER A 167 7.33 -12.51 -5.48
CA SER A 167 8.54 -13.32 -5.63
C SER A 167 9.43 -13.18 -4.40
N PHE A 168 9.83 -14.31 -3.81
CA PHE A 168 10.39 -14.37 -2.47
C PHE A 168 11.76 -15.06 -2.46
N THR A 169 12.69 -14.52 -1.66
CA THR A 169 13.97 -15.12 -1.36
C THR A 169 14.02 -15.42 0.14
N PRO A 170 14.12 -16.71 0.55
CA PRO A 170 14.22 -17.08 1.97
C PRO A 170 15.46 -16.46 2.64
N ALA A 171 15.36 -16.14 3.93
CA ALA A 171 16.41 -15.49 4.74
C ALA A 171 17.75 -16.25 4.80
N ARG A 172 17.76 -17.54 4.45
CA ARG A 172 18.99 -18.39 4.42
C ARG A 172 19.93 -18.10 3.25
N ARG A 173 19.52 -17.28 2.29
CA ARG A 173 20.33 -16.93 1.12
C ARG A 173 21.21 -15.71 1.42
N PRO A 174 22.42 -15.62 0.83
CA PRO A 174 23.35 -14.51 1.08
C PRO A 174 22.93 -13.19 0.40
N TRP A 175 21.82 -13.15 -0.28
CA TRP A 175 21.26 -11.97 -0.97
C TRP A 175 19.80 -11.74 -0.55
N PRO A 176 19.29 -10.52 -0.74
CA PRO A 176 19.88 -9.37 -1.45
C PRO A 176 21.03 -8.71 -0.69
N LEU A 177 21.89 -7.96 -1.43
CA LEU A 177 22.99 -7.19 -0.82
C LEU A 177 22.48 -6.02 0.01
N PHE A 178 21.36 -5.44 -0.38
CA PHE A 178 20.73 -4.28 0.26
C PHE A 178 19.29 -4.60 0.64
N SER A 179 18.99 -4.42 1.91
CA SER A 179 17.60 -4.37 2.39
C SER A 179 17.03 -3.00 2.02
N ALA A 180 16.04 -2.99 1.14
CA ALA A 180 15.34 -1.79 0.74
C ALA A 180 14.00 -1.68 1.48
N SER A 181 13.59 -0.47 1.80
CA SER A 181 12.27 -0.17 2.34
C SER A 181 11.47 0.62 1.31
N PRO A 182 10.19 0.33 1.10
CA PRO A 182 9.34 1.20 0.32
C PRO A 182 9.10 2.50 1.09
N TRP A 183 8.75 3.55 0.38
CA TRP A 183 8.38 4.85 0.92
C TRP A 183 7.45 5.58 -0.03
N GLN A 184 6.69 6.52 0.50
CA GLN A 184 5.86 7.42 -0.29
C GLN A 184 5.78 8.82 0.33
N MET A 185 5.40 9.78 -0.51
CA MET A 185 5.04 11.15 -0.12
C MET A 185 3.86 11.61 -0.98
N ASP A 186 2.93 12.37 -0.41
CA ASP A 186 1.62 12.63 -0.95
C ASP A 186 1.28 14.12 -0.81
N VAL A 187 0.81 14.75 -1.89
CA VAL A 187 0.46 16.18 -1.91
C VAL A 187 -0.83 16.49 -1.15
N ALA A 188 -1.68 15.50 -0.87
CA ALA A 188 -2.92 15.67 -0.15
C ALA A 188 -2.77 15.48 1.37
N PHE A 189 -1.60 14.99 1.85
CA PHE A 189 -1.36 14.81 3.26
C PHE A 189 -1.61 16.13 4.05
N PRO A 190 -2.24 16.12 5.21
CA PRO A 190 -2.61 14.98 6.07
C PRO A 190 -4.04 14.45 5.88
N VAL A 191 -4.63 14.60 4.71
CA VAL A 191 -5.95 14.07 4.41
C VAL A 191 -5.87 12.54 4.26
N GLY A 192 -6.77 11.80 4.87
CA GLY A 192 -6.81 10.33 4.78
C GLY A 192 -7.08 9.84 3.37
N ASP A 193 -8.06 10.45 2.68
CA ASP A 193 -8.23 10.31 1.25
C ASP A 193 -7.14 11.12 0.53
N LYS A 194 -6.37 10.45 -0.32
CA LYS A 194 -5.26 11.06 -1.07
C LYS A 194 -5.72 11.85 -2.29
N SER A 195 -7.00 11.78 -2.62
CA SER A 195 -7.61 12.56 -3.69
C SER A 195 -8.01 13.97 -3.24
N PHE A 196 -8.20 14.83 -4.20
CA PHE A 196 -8.72 16.19 -3.98
C PHE A 196 -9.52 16.66 -5.20
N THR A 197 -10.46 17.57 -4.97
CA THR A 197 -11.20 18.19 -6.06
C THR A 197 -10.26 18.97 -6.97
N LEU A 198 -10.23 18.61 -8.26
CA LEU A 198 -9.42 19.25 -9.27
C LEU A 198 -10.18 20.46 -9.85
N PRO A 199 -9.72 21.70 -9.63
CA PRO A 199 -10.38 22.89 -10.18
C PRO A 199 -10.24 22.94 -11.70
N PRO A 200 -11.08 23.69 -12.41
CA PRO A 200 -10.93 23.91 -13.85
C PRO A 200 -9.68 24.73 -14.16
N GLY A 201 -9.07 24.48 -15.33
CA GLY A 201 -7.86 25.11 -15.80
C GLY A 201 -6.60 24.60 -15.12
N THR A 202 -5.54 25.41 -15.12
CA THR A 202 -4.26 25.05 -14.53
C THR A 202 -4.27 25.18 -13.01
N SER A 203 -3.74 24.18 -12.34
CA SER A 203 -3.60 24.17 -10.88
C SER A 203 -2.35 23.40 -10.45
N SER A 204 -1.91 23.64 -9.23
CA SER A 204 -0.78 22.92 -8.63
C SER A 204 -1.02 22.66 -7.17
N ARG A 205 -0.42 21.56 -6.65
CA ARG A 205 -0.44 21.20 -5.25
C ARG A 205 0.92 20.65 -4.84
N SER A 206 1.32 20.89 -3.60
CA SER A 206 2.58 20.39 -3.08
C SER A 206 2.48 20.08 -1.60
N TYR A 207 3.39 19.20 -1.14
CA TYR A 207 3.61 18.91 0.27
C TYR A 207 5.12 18.86 0.54
N GLU A 208 5.54 19.30 1.73
CA GLU A 208 6.92 19.27 2.17
C GLU A 208 7.08 18.50 3.48
N GLY A 209 8.15 17.71 3.56
CA GLY A 209 8.51 16.96 4.75
C GLY A 209 10.00 16.61 4.78
N SER A 210 10.45 16.08 5.91
CA SER A 210 11.82 15.54 6.08
C SER A 210 11.73 14.03 6.32
N PRO A 211 12.70 13.24 5.82
CA PRO A 211 12.74 11.81 6.11
C PRO A 211 13.08 11.61 7.60
N ILE A 212 12.50 10.58 8.20
CA ILE A 212 12.75 10.30 9.63
C ILE A 212 14.12 9.69 9.89
N VAL A 213 14.74 9.10 8.88
CA VAL A 213 16.05 8.47 8.94
C VAL A 213 16.86 8.78 7.69
N PRO A 214 18.22 8.84 7.80
CA PRO A 214 19.08 9.02 6.63
C PRO A 214 19.21 7.74 5.82
N GLY A 215 19.50 7.90 4.52
CA GLY A 215 19.72 6.79 3.59
C GLY A 215 19.65 7.21 2.13
N LYS A 216 19.40 6.27 1.24
CA LYS A 216 19.48 6.50 -0.21
C LYS A 216 18.20 6.09 -0.92
N ILE A 217 17.61 7.02 -1.66
CA ILE A 217 16.57 6.71 -2.64
C ILE A 217 17.24 6.04 -3.84
N VAL A 218 16.87 4.80 -4.13
CA VAL A 218 17.48 4.01 -5.22
C VAL A 218 16.58 3.89 -6.46
N GLY A 219 15.31 4.19 -6.31
CA GLY A 219 14.36 4.27 -7.39
C GLY A 219 13.07 4.91 -6.92
N LEU A 220 12.39 5.64 -7.80
CA LEU A 220 11.10 6.24 -7.52
C LEU A 220 10.30 6.43 -8.80
N GLY A 221 8.98 6.53 -8.61
CA GLY A 221 8.00 6.86 -9.63
C GLY A 221 6.88 7.67 -9.03
N GLY A 222 5.94 8.05 -9.85
CA GLY A 222 4.79 8.84 -9.44
C GLY A 222 3.47 8.17 -9.76
N HIS A 223 2.41 8.65 -9.12
CA HIS A 223 1.03 8.40 -9.46
C HIS A 223 0.27 9.73 -9.50
N MET A 224 -0.53 9.93 -10.51
CA MET A 224 -1.42 11.08 -10.70
C MET A 224 -2.69 10.63 -11.38
N HIS A 225 -3.79 11.34 -11.15
CA HIS A 225 -5.02 11.17 -11.92
C HIS A 225 -4.96 11.93 -13.26
N ASP A 226 -5.94 11.70 -14.13
CA ASP A 226 -6.05 12.32 -15.44
C ASP A 226 -5.91 13.84 -15.38
N TYR A 227 -5.51 14.43 -16.50
CA TYR A 227 -5.17 15.86 -16.64
C TYR A 227 -3.90 16.29 -15.88
N GLY A 228 -3.16 15.36 -15.25
CA GLY A 228 -1.83 15.60 -14.68
C GLY A 228 -0.84 16.02 -15.78
N ARG A 229 0.00 17.03 -15.49
CA ARG A 229 1.00 17.56 -16.44
C ARG A 229 2.42 17.32 -15.99
N LEU A 230 2.66 17.38 -14.69
CA LEU A 230 4.00 17.25 -14.14
C LEU A 230 3.94 16.75 -12.71
N ILE A 231 4.85 15.85 -12.36
CA ILE A 231 5.17 15.48 -10.98
C ILE A 231 6.65 15.72 -10.74
N GLU A 232 6.98 16.32 -9.60
CA GLU A 232 8.35 16.62 -9.19
C GLU A 232 8.60 16.24 -7.75
N PHE A 233 9.80 15.71 -7.49
CA PHE A 233 10.32 15.54 -6.14
C PHE A 233 11.70 16.19 -6.04
N ALA A 234 11.87 17.11 -5.09
CA ALA A 234 13.06 17.94 -4.97
C ALA A 234 13.49 18.09 -3.50
N ASP A 235 14.79 18.23 -3.28
CA ASP A 235 15.37 18.72 -2.05
C ASP A 235 15.28 20.26 -2.08
N VAL A 236 14.37 20.84 -1.29
CA VAL A 236 14.17 22.28 -1.25
C VAL A 236 15.23 23.01 -0.42
N THR A 237 16.00 22.28 0.40
CA THR A 237 17.12 22.85 1.17
C THR A 237 18.32 23.16 0.26
N THR A 238 18.59 22.27 -0.71
CA THR A 238 19.70 22.45 -1.66
C THR A 238 19.25 22.99 -3.01
N GLY A 239 17.96 22.92 -3.32
CA GLY A 239 17.39 23.24 -4.63
C GLY A 239 17.56 22.12 -5.67
N GLU A 240 18.05 20.93 -5.29
CA GLU A 240 18.25 19.81 -6.20
C GLU A 240 16.92 19.16 -6.58
N VAL A 241 16.65 19.05 -7.89
CA VAL A 241 15.54 18.25 -8.40
C VAL A 241 16.00 16.80 -8.52
N ILE A 242 15.46 15.93 -7.66
CA ILE A 242 15.79 14.50 -7.61
C ILE A 242 15.03 13.73 -8.69
N TYR A 243 13.77 14.13 -8.93
CA TYR A 243 12.90 13.49 -9.90
C TYR A 243 11.94 14.50 -10.52
N ARG A 244 11.75 14.40 -11.82
CA ARG A 244 10.75 15.16 -12.56
C ARG A 244 10.24 14.32 -13.73
N ALA A 245 8.92 14.16 -13.84
CA ALA A 245 8.31 13.41 -14.92
C ALA A 245 7.01 14.05 -15.40
N ALA A 246 6.81 14.04 -16.71
CA ALA A 246 5.53 14.27 -17.33
C ALA A 246 4.83 12.92 -17.54
N PRO A 247 3.54 12.78 -17.18
CA PRO A 247 2.76 11.61 -17.52
C PRO A 247 2.71 11.35 -19.03
N VAL A 248 2.65 10.09 -19.40
CA VAL A 248 2.35 9.66 -20.77
C VAL A 248 0.86 9.40 -20.86
N ALA A 249 0.18 10.16 -21.69
CA ALA A 249 -1.25 9.97 -21.93
C ALA A 249 -1.49 9.02 -23.11
N ASP A 250 -2.59 8.29 -23.08
CA ASP A 250 -3.11 7.51 -24.21
C ASP A 250 -3.80 8.42 -25.24
N SER A 251 -4.38 7.82 -26.29
CA SER A 251 -5.10 8.56 -27.34
C SER A 251 -6.40 9.21 -26.86
N GLY A 252 -6.94 8.79 -25.70
CA GLY A 252 -8.11 9.38 -25.04
C GLY A 252 -7.77 10.53 -24.09
N GLY A 253 -6.47 10.78 -23.82
CA GLY A 253 -6.01 11.78 -22.87
C GLY A 253 -5.91 11.26 -21.42
N HIS A 254 -6.15 9.98 -21.19
CA HIS A 254 -6.00 9.34 -19.90
C HIS A 254 -4.52 9.02 -19.63
N ILE A 255 -4.09 9.08 -18.37
CA ILE A 255 -2.71 8.75 -18.01
C ILE A 255 -2.51 7.23 -18.12
N ALA A 256 -1.67 6.84 -19.09
CA ALA A 256 -1.30 5.44 -19.31
C ALA A 256 -0.10 5.02 -18.45
N SER A 257 0.83 5.94 -18.18
CA SER A 257 2.00 5.67 -17.33
C SER A 257 2.70 6.96 -16.88
N ILE A 258 3.49 6.83 -15.82
CA ILE A 258 4.44 7.88 -15.38
C ILE A 258 5.84 7.27 -15.38
N PRO A 259 6.84 7.91 -16.01
CA PRO A 259 8.20 7.38 -16.08
C PRO A 259 8.80 7.10 -14.69
N ILE A 260 9.44 5.95 -14.52
CA ILE A 260 10.14 5.57 -13.29
C ILE A 260 11.63 5.95 -13.43
N ALA A 261 12.21 6.54 -12.39
CA ALA A 261 13.64 6.82 -12.32
C ALA A 261 14.37 5.77 -11.49
N MET A 262 15.37 5.12 -12.08
CA MET A 262 16.32 4.25 -11.37
C MET A 262 17.57 5.06 -11.05
N LEU A 263 17.85 5.26 -9.76
CA LEU A 263 18.89 6.17 -9.27
C LEU A 263 20.18 5.43 -8.87
N TYR A 264 20.30 4.15 -9.16
CA TYR A 264 21.51 3.36 -8.93
C TYR A 264 22.20 2.97 -10.24
N GLY A 265 23.48 2.72 -10.17
CA GLY A 265 24.31 2.29 -11.30
C GLY A 265 25.68 1.81 -10.82
N TRP A 266 26.64 1.66 -11.76
CA TRP A 266 27.97 1.16 -11.45
C TRP A 266 28.79 2.08 -10.51
N THR A 267 28.54 3.38 -10.56
CA THR A 267 29.32 4.40 -9.83
C THR A 267 28.60 4.97 -8.62
N ARG A 268 27.30 4.72 -8.45
CA ARG A 268 26.52 5.26 -7.33
C ARG A 268 25.39 4.33 -6.92
N LEU A 269 25.07 4.35 -5.65
CA LEU A 269 23.90 3.72 -5.07
C LEU A 269 22.91 4.80 -4.61
N GLY A 270 22.05 5.26 -5.52
CA GLY A 270 20.97 6.18 -5.18
C GLY A 270 21.38 7.65 -4.93
N VAL A 271 20.42 8.43 -4.51
CA VAL A 271 20.56 9.80 -4.01
C VAL A 271 20.44 9.77 -2.49
N HIS A 272 21.45 10.28 -1.79
CA HIS A 272 21.44 10.34 -0.34
C HIS A 272 20.52 11.44 0.16
N ILE A 273 19.64 11.11 1.10
CA ILE A 273 18.72 12.04 1.76
C ILE A 273 18.91 11.96 3.27
N VAL A 274 18.68 13.09 3.95
CA VAL A 274 18.95 13.25 5.38
C VAL A 274 17.81 13.98 6.10
N PRO A 275 17.58 13.71 7.39
CA PRO A 275 16.51 14.34 8.17
C PRO A 275 16.60 15.87 8.28
N GLU A 276 17.81 16.42 8.18
CA GLU A 276 18.08 17.87 8.29
C GLU A 276 17.61 18.66 7.07
N HIS A 277 17.37 17.99 5.94
CA HIS A 277 16.85 18.61 4.72
C HIS A 277 15.33 18.48 4.63
N ARG A 278 14.73 19.43 3.92
CA ARG A 278 13.31 19.37 3.53
C ARG A 278 13.19 18.96 2.08
N TYR A 279 12.24 18.08 1.82
CA TYR A 279 11.93 17.56 0.49
C TYR A 279 10.50 17.91 0.15
N ARG A 280 10.25 18.22 -1.11
CA ARG A 280 8.94 18.59 -1.62
C ARG A 280 8.53 17.67 -2.75
N ILE A 281 7.29 17.14 -2.65
CA ILE A 281 6.55 16.67 -3.81
C ILE A 281 5.68 17.81 -4.32
N ALA A 282 5.63 17.99 -5.64
CA ALA A 282 4.74 18.94 -6.31
C ALA A 282 4.12 18.30 -7.55
N VAL A 283 2.84 18.60 -7.80
CA VAL A 283 2.11 18.18 -8.99
C VAL A 283 1.45 19.38 -9.65
N SER A 284 1.34 19.34 -10.97
CA SER A 284 0.56 20.32 -11.73
C SER A 284 -0.45 19.59 -12.62
N TYR A 285 -1.58 20.25 -12.81
CA TYR A 285 -2.74 19.78 -13.56
C TYR A 285 -3.22 20.84 -14.54
N ASP A 286 -3.95 20.39 -15.55
CA ASP A 286 -4.63 21.27 -16.49
C ASP A 286 -5.98 20.62 -16.88
N ASN A 287 -7.03 20.95 -16.12
CA ASN A 287 -8.37 20.43 -16.28
C ASN A 287 -9.13 21.22 -17.35
N PRO A 288 -9.34 20.66 -18.55
CA PRO A 288 -9.98 21.36 -19.67
C PRO A 288 -11.50 21.35 -19.63
N THR A 289 -12.12 20.68 -18.66
CA THR A 289 -13.59 20.44 -18.66
C THR A 289 -14.42 21.70 -18.35
N GLY A 290 -13.79 22.75 -17.85
CA GLY A 290 -14.48 23.97 -17.44
C GLY A 290 -15.24 23.88 -16.11
N ALA A 291 -15.26 22.70 -15.47
CA ALA A 291 -15.90 22.45 -14.18
C ALA A 291 -14.94 21.76 -13.21
N PRO A 292 -15.15 21.90 -11.88
CA PRO A 292 -14.41 21.12 -10.91
C PRO A 292 -14.71 19.63 -11.06
N ILE A 293 -13.68 18.77 -10.89
CA ILE A 293 -13.83 17.31 -10.88
C ILE A 293 -13.62 16.85 -9.45
N PRO A 294 -14.67 16.38 -8.75
CA PRO A 294 -14.53 15.78 -7.42
C PRO A 294 -13.57 14.59 -7.52
N ASP A 295 -12.65 14.47 -6.54
CA ASP A 295 -11.61 13.43 -6.46
C ASP A 295 -10.74 13.28 -7.74
N GLY A 296 -10.80 14.28 -8.61
CA GLY A 296 -10.10 14.30 -9.90
C GLY A 296 -8.60 14.56 -9.80
N GLY A 297 -8.07 14.95 -8.66
CA GLY A 297 -6.65 15.19 -8.43
C GLY A 297 -6.04 14.23 -7.42
N MET A 298 -4.86 13.68 -7.71
CA MET A 298 -4.01 12.94 -6.79
C MET A 298 -2.55 13.18 -7.15
N GLY A 299 -1.66 13.12 -6.17
CA GLY A 299 -0.22 13.26 -6.44
C GLY A 299 0.58 12.53 -5.39
N VAL A 300 1.11 11.37 -5.77
CA VAL A 300 1.95 10.54 -4.90
C VAL A 300 3.27 10.27 -5.60
N VAL A 301 4.38 10.48 -4.92
CA VAL A 301 5.68 9.92 -5.29
C VAL A 301 6.02 8.81 -4.32
N GLY A 302 6.54 7.72 -4.84
CA GLY A 302 6.95 6.60 -4.01
C GLY A 302 8.05 5.79 -4.67
N GLY A 303 8.71 4.95 -3.88
CA GLY A 303 9.83 4.19 -4.41
C GLY A 303 10.54 3.35 -3.35
N LEU A 304 11.83 3.15 -3.58
CA LEU A 304 12.69 2.32 -2.76
C LEU A 304 13.79 3.14 -2.11
N PHE A 305 13.97 2.90 -0.83
CA PHE A 305 14.94 3.55 0.03
C PHE A 305 15.82 2.49 0.72
N VAL A 306 17.12 2.70 0.71
CA VAL A 306 18.08 1.89 1.45
C VAL A 306 18.57 2.71 2.64
N PRO A 307 18.17 2.37 3.87
CA PRO A 307 18.64 3.05 5.08
C PRO A 307 20.16 2.97 5.23
N ASP A 308 20.77 3.98 5.82
CA ASP A 308 22.19 3.93 6.17
C ASP A 308 22.46 2.84 7.20
N ARG A 309 23.70 2.35 7.25
CA ARG A 309 24.09 1.26 8.16
C ARG A 309 23.91 1.68 9.62
N GLY A 310 23.33 0.80 10.42
CA GLY A 310 23.10 1.02 11.85
C GLY A 310 21.86 1.86 12.16
N VAL A 311 21.12 2.31 11.15
CA VAL A 311 19.85 3.00 11.33
C VAL A 311 18.78 1.99 11.76
N THR A 312 18.05 2.32 12.83
CA THR A 312 16.84 1.61 13.23
C THR A 312 15.63 2.33 12.63
N TRP A 313 14.81 1.59 11.89
CA TRP A 313 13.57 2.15 11.35
C TRP A 313 12.57 2.37 12.49
N PRO A 314 11.98 3.58 12.62
CA PRO A 314 11.08 3.88 13.72
C PRO A 314 9.78 3.07 13.64
N ALA A 315 9.29 2.66 14.80
CA ALA A 315 7.96 2.12 14.93
C ALA A 315 6.91 3.20 14.61
N ALA A 316 5.72 2.76 14.23
CA ALA A 316 4.56 3.63 14.20
C ALA A 316 4.21 4.07 15.63
N GLU A 317 3.62 5.25 15.74
CA GLU A 317 3.14 5.79 17.01
C GLU A 317 1.61 5.74 17.04
N PRO A 318 0.98 4.69 17.61
CA PRO A 318 -0.46 4.54 17.60
C PRO A 318 -1.22 5.69 18.27
N GLY A 319 -0.56 6.46 19.15
CA GLY A 319 -1.11 7.67 19.79
C GLY A 319 -1.07 8.92 18.91
N ASP A 320 -0.32 8.92 17.80
CA ASP A 320 -0.25 10.06 16.88
C ASP A 320 -1.59 10.25 16.16
N SER A 321 -2.09 11.49 16.14
CA SER A 321 -3.39 11.82 15.56
C SER A 321 -3.45 11.59 14.04
N LEU A 322 -2.34 11.77 13.33
CA LEU A 322 -2.23 11.54 11.88
C LEU A 322 -2.19 10.04 11.57
N TYR A 323 -1.44 9.26 12.39
CA TYR A 323 -1.48 7.80 12.33
C TYR A 323 -2.92 7.29 12.53
N GLN A 324 -3.61 7.76 13.58
CA GLN A 324 -4.98 7.35 13.87
C GLN A 324 -5.97 7.73 12.77
N LYS A 325 -5.77 8.88 12.13
CA LYS A 325 -6.60 9.33 11.00
C LYS A 325 -6.39 8.40 9.79
N ASP A 326 -5.16 8.11 9.43
CA ASP A 326 -4.79 7.21 8.34
C ASP A 326 -5.26 5.77 8.61
N TYR A 327 -5.03 5.27 9.84
CA TYR A 327 -5.48 3.96 10.28
C TYR A 327 -7.00 3.80 10.13
N ARG A 328 -7.78 4.75 10.65
CA ARG A 328 -9.23 4.75 10.52
C ARG A 328 -9.68 4.83 9.07
N HIS A 329 -8.98 5.59 8.24
CA HIS A 329 -9.32 5.72 6.83
C HIS A 329 -9.20 4.37 6.10
N TYR A 330 -8.05 3.70 6.16
CA TYR A 330 -7.89 2.45 5.42
C TYR A 330 -8.65 1.28 6.04
N MET A 331 -8.90 1.29 7.35
CA MET A 331 -9.74 0.28 8.01
C MET A 331 -11.24 0.49 7.77
N ARG A 332 -11.70 1.67 7.45
CA ARG A 332 -13.10 1.96 7.07
C ARG A 332 -13.52 1.36 5.74
N LEU A 333 -12.57 0.93 4.90
CA LEU A 333 -12.84 0.13 3.73
C LEU A 333 -13.44 -1.25 4.09
N GLU A 334 -13.57 -1.57 5.39
CA GLU A 334 -14.24 -2.78 5.90
C GLU A 334 -15.76 -2.79 5.78
N GLY A 335 -16.39 -1.85 5.23
CA GLY A 335 -17.83 -1.99 5.18
C GLY A 335 -18.60 -0.75 4.93
N GLY A 336 -18.64 -0.34 3.78
CA GLY A 336 -19.69 0.54 3.34
C GLY A 336 -19.24 1.98 3.21
N HIS A 337 -19.53 2.44 2.10
CA HIS A 337 -19.58 3.82 1.71
C HIS A 337 -19.90 4.73 2.89
N ASP A 338 -18.99 5.64 3.21
CA ASP A 338 -19.35 6.85 3.90
C ASP A 338 -20.36 7.62 3.02
N MET A 339 -21.63 7.27 3.16
CA MET A 339 -22.76 8.08 2.77
C MET A 339 -22.86 9.27 3.73
N MET A 340 -21.78 9.99 3.95
CA MET A 340 -21.75 11.18 4.78
C MET A 340 -20.97 12.29 4.10
N GLU A 341 -21.58 12.83 3.07
CA GLU A 341 -21.57 14.27 2.80
C GLU A 341 -22.54 14.61 1.66
N MET A 342 -23.76 14.22 1.85
CA MET A 342 -24.87 14.88 1.16
C MET A 342 -25.81 15.47 2.21
N GLY A 343 -25.55 16.75 2.60
CA GLY A 343 -26.55 17.64 3.14
C GLY A 343 -27.23 17.20 4.44
N GLY A 344 -26.54 17.20 5.54
CA GLY A 344 -27.13 17.09 6.88
C GLY A 344 -26.89 18.36 7.68
N THR A 345 -27.91 19.18 7.87
CA THR A 345 -27.97 20.31 8.80
C THR A 345 -27.44 19.89 10.18
N PRO A 346 -26.62 20.70 10.88
CA PRO A 346 -26.09 20.31 12.18
C PRO A 346 -27.26 20.19 13.17
N MET A 347 -27.49 18.97 13.67
CA MET A 347 -28.38 18.76 14.80
C MET A 347 -27.73 19.37 16.03
N SER A 348 -28.25 20.50 16.47
CA SER A 348 -27.95 21.12 17.77
C SER A 348 -28.39 20.17 18.87
N MET A 349 -27.48 19.58 19.59
CA MET A 349 -27.77 18.93 20.87
C MET A 349 -28.06 20.02 21.91
N PRO A 350 -29.15 19.92 22.68
CA PRO A 350 -29.37 20.85 23.77
C PRO A 350 -28.38 20.56 24.91
N MET A 351 -27.48 21.51 25.14
CA MET A 351 -26.66 21.54 26.35
C MET A 351 -27.59 21.77 27.56
N LYS A 352 -27.75 20.75 28.40
CA LYS A 352 -28.31 20.94 29.75
C LYS A 352 -27.23 21.66 30.56
N MET A 353 -27.44 22.96 30.76
CA MET A 353 -26.76 23.73 31.80
C MET A 353 -27.35 23.35 33.16
N GLY A 354 -26.56 22.62 33.95
CA GLY A 354 -26.81 22.46 35.37
C GLY A 354 -26.50 23.76 36.08
N ALA A 355 -27.54 24.39 36.64
CA ALA A 355 -27.40 25.53 37.54
C ALA A 355 -26.74 25.06 38.84
N HIS A 356 -25.54 25.54 39.13
CA HIS A 356 -24.98 25.53 40.48
C HIS A 356 -25.34 26.83 41.14
N GLU A 357 -26.28 26.74 42.12
CA GLU A 357 -26.57 27.79 43.09
C GLU A 357 -25.34 27.97 44.00
N HIS A 358 -24.84 29.20 44.08
CA HIS A 358 -23.94 29.63 45.15
C HIS A 358 -24.76 30.29 46.26
N PRO A 359 -24.57 29.93 47.53
CA PRO A 359 -25.22 30.62 48.63
C PRO A 359 -24.50 31.94 48.91
N SER A 360 -25.34 32.98 49.02
CA SER A 360 -24.95 34.33 49.51
C SER A 360 -24.61 34.28 50.99
N HIS A 361 -23.41 34.69 51.37
CA HIS A 361 -23.09 35.13 52.72
C HIS A 361 -23.10 36.65 52.77
N ALA A 362 -24.11 37.18 53.46
CA ALA A 362 -24.13 38.54 53.94
C ALA A 362 -23.25 38.64 55.23
N HIS A 363 -22.40 39.62 55.30
CA HIS A 363 -21.83 40.16 56.52
C HIS A 363 -21.81 41.67 56.47
N HIS A 364 -22.32 42.22 57.58
CA HIS A 364 -22.35 43.61 58.05
C HIS A 364 -21.21 44.54 57.64
#